data_95ea92be78819245de576491d4fadfdf
#
_entry.id   95ea92be78819245de576491d4fadfdf
#
_cell.length_a   1.000
_cell.length_b   1.000
_cell.length_c   1.000
_cell.angle_alpha   90.00
_cell.angle_beta   90.00
_cell.angle_gamma   90.00
#
_symmetry.space_group_name_H-M   'P 1'
#
loop_
_entity.id
_entity.type
_entity.pdbx_description
1 polymer ?
#
loop_
_entity_poly.entity_id
_entity_poly.type
_entity_poly.pdbx_seq_one_letter_code
_entity_poly.pdbx_strand_id
1 'polypeptide(L)'
;MFSVIFEVHTKSDQKDAYLKYAKLLKPELEKIDGFVDNIRYGSLRHEGWLLSLSNWRDEKALIRWRTLAVHHGIQEKGRFEVFEDYHLRVGQLTKDTRVPEGYSLREQRLDETETGRAAAVTLIDAKRPADLPQNVSPEKVAHWLGLDEQAEGLVEWDAYDAILTPGDLILVISWRDAKAAEAYEAAARLPEGGRLRRVRVVRDYGMFDRREAPQYYEDVKPSPTAGSQGDAG
;
A
#
# COMPACT_ATOMS: atom_id res chain seq x y z
N MET A 1 -12.58 -10.34 -0.01
CA MET A 1 -12.00 -9.18 -0.73
C MET A 1 -10.49 -9.20 -0.60
N PHE A 2 -9.78 -8.59 -1.55
CA PHE A 2 -8.32 -8.45 -1.57
C PHE A 2 -7.90 -7.01 -1.73
N SER A 3 -6.73 -6.66 -1.20
CA SER A 3 -6.08 -5.37 -1.43
C SER A 3 -4.69 -5.56 -2.00
N VAL A 4 -4.29 -4.64 -2.88
CA VAL A 4 -2.91 -4.46 -3.31
C VAL A 4 -2.41 -3.16 -2.71
N ILE A 5 -1.38 -3.27 -1.90
CA ILE A 5 -0.65 -2.16 -1.27
C ILE A 5 0.65 -2.05 -2.04
N PHE A 6 0.73 -1.11 -2.96
CA PHE A 6 1.89 -0.88 -3.81
C PHE A 6 2.53 0.45 -3.43
N GLU A 7 3.60 0.37 -2.66
CA GLU A 7 4.43 1.50 -2.29
C GLU A 7 5.57 1.62 -3.27
N VAL A 8 5.77 2.77 -3.85
CA VAL A 8 6.74 2.99 -4.93
C VAL A 8 7.50 4.29 -4.73
N HIS A 9 8.82 4.21 -4.85
CA HIS A 9 9.72 5.35 -4.96
C HIS A 9 10.03 5.58 -6.44
N THR A 10 9.64 6.72 -6.95
CA THR A 10 9.96 7.08 -8.34
C THR A 10 11.34 7.74 -8.41
N LYS A 11 12.06 7.54 -9.53
CA LYS A 11 13.23 8.36 -9.83
C LYS A 11 12.84 9.85 -9.81
N SER A 12 13.76 10.72 -9.45
CA SER A 12 13.50 12.14 -9.12
C SER A 12 12.70 12.92 -10.16
N ASP A 13 12.82 12.57 -11.45
CA ASP A 13 12.16 13.20 -12.59
C ASP A 13 11.00 12.37 -13.17
N GLN A 14 10.66 11.21 -12.59
CA GLN A 14 9.73 10.25 -13.17
C GLN A 14 8.34 10.19 -12.49
N LYS A 15 8.10 11.02 -11.50
CA LYS A 15 6.79 11.07 -10.81
C LYS A 15 5.63 11.36 -11.79
N ASP A 16 5.82 12.32 -12.69
CA ASP A 16 4.79 12.69 -13.67
C ASP A 16 4.59 11.58 -14.70
N ALA A 17 5.65 10.86 -15.09
CA ALA A 17 5.55 9.70 -15.97
C ALA A 17 4.75 8.58 -15.31
N TYR A 18 5.00 8.29 -14.02
CA TYR A 18 4.21 7.35 -13.24
C TYR A 18 2.71 7.72 -13.22
N LEU A 19 2.39 8.97 -12.91
CA LEU A 19 1.00 9.43 -12.86
C LEU A 19 0.34 9.41 -14.25
N LYS A 20 1.08 9.68 -15.32
CA LYS A 20 0.61 9.54 -16.70
C LYS A 20 0.27 8.09 -17.05
N TYR A 21 1.15 7.13 -16.71
CA TYR A 21 0.86 5.71 -16.91
C TYR A 21 -0.34 5.24 -16.07
N ALA A 22 -0.44 5.70 -14.84
CA ALA A 22 -1.58 5.42 -13.99
C ALA A 22 -2.91 5.93 -14.58
N LYS A 23 -2.90 7.13 -15.18
CA LYS A 23 -4.07 7.68 -15.87
C LYS A 23 -4.42 6.89 -17.14
N LEU A 24 -3.40 6.46 -17.89
CA LEU A 24 -3.59 5.64 -19.09
C LEU A 24 -4.21 4.28 -18.77
N LEU A 25 -3.79 3.66 -17.66
CA LEU A 25 -4.28 2.35 -17.25
C LEU A 25 -5.68 2.39 -16.59
N LYS A 26 -6.12 3.53 -16.09
CA LYS A 26 -7.37 3.64 -15.33
C LYS A 26 -8.60 3.09 -16.09
N PRO A 27 -8.84 3.41 -17.38
CA PRO A 27 -9.99 2.86 -18.11
C PRO A 27 -9.95 1.33 -18.26
N GLU A 28 -8.77 0.74 -18.38
CA GLU A 28 -8.61 -0.72 -18.48
C GLU A 28 -8.81 -1.40 -17.13
N LEU A 29 -8.34 -0.76 -16.06
CA LEU A 29 -8.51 -1.20 -14.69
C LEU A 29 -10.01 -1.27 -14.33
N GLU A 30 -10.76 -0.22 -14.67
CA GLU A 30 -12.20 -0.09 -14.37
C GLU A 30 -13.08 -1.11 -15.12
N LYS A 31 -12.59 -1.70 -16.22
CA LYS A 31 -13.30 -2.77 -16.96
C LYS A 31 -13.16 -4.15 -16.33
N ILE A 32 -12.22 -4.34 -15.40
CA ILE A 32 -11.98 -5.66 -14.79
C ILE A 32 -13.14 -6.00 -13.85
N ASP A 33 -13.87 -7.06 -14.17
CA ASP A 33 -14.91 -7.58 -13.27
C ASP A 33 -14.31 -7.95 -11.91
N GLY A 34 -14.85 -7.35 -10.84
CA GLY A 34 -14.38 -7.49 -9.49
C GLY A 34 -13.36 -6.42 -9.04
N PHE A 35 -13.05 -5.44 -9.89
CA PHE A 35 -12.40 -4.21 -9.44
C PHE A 35 -13.36 -3.42 -8.54
N VAL A 36 -12.87 -2.88 -7.43
CA VAL A 36 -13.66 -2.09 -6.46
C VAL A 36 -13.28 -0.63 -6.53
N ASP A 37 -12.03 -0.33 -6.21
CA ASP A 37 -11.48 1.03 -6.24
C ASP A 37 -9.95 1.02 -6.36
N ASN A 38 -9.38 2.18 -6.69
CA ASN A 38 -7.96 2.46 -6.63
C ASN A 38 -7.71 3.92 -6.31
N ILE A 39 -7.02 4.17 -5.21
CA ILE A 39 -6.63 5.50 -4.78
C ILE A 39 -5.10 5.58 -4.73
N ARG A 40 -4.58 6.75 -5.15
CA ARG A 40 -3.15 7.05 -5.09
C ARG A 40 -2.88 8.17 -4.11
N TYR A 41 -1.84 7.96 -3.31
CA TYR A 41 -1.45 8.85 -2.24
C TYR A 41 0.03 9.21 -2.37
N GLY A 42 0.41 10.38 -1.85
CA GLY A 42 1.79 10.76 -1.59
C GLY A 42 2.14 10.53 -0.13
N SER A 43 3.32 9.97 0.14
CA SER A 43 3.80 9.85 1.51
C SER A 43 4.00 11.24 2.12
N LEU A 44 3.61 11.39 3.37
CA LEU A 44 3.86 12.59 4.18
C LEU A 44 5.20 12.48 4.90
N ARG A 45 5.74 11.27 5.04
CA ARG A 45 6.94 10.97 5.82
C ARG A 45 8.18 10.79 4.93
N HIS A 46 8.00 10.23 3.74
CA HIS A 46 9.10 9.87 2.84
C HIS A 46 8.94 10.57 1.50
N GLU A 47 9.82 11.54 1.24
CA GLU A 47 9.80 12.29 -0.02
C GLU A 47 9.98 11.34 -1.23
N GLY A 48 9.19 11.55 -2.28
CA GLY A 48 9.23 10.74 -3.49
C GLY A 48 8.50 9.40 -3.42
N TRP A 49 8.07 8.96 -2.24
CA TRP A 49 7.29 7.74 -2.09
C TRP A 49 5.80 7.98 -2.34
N LEU A 50 5.20 7.06 -3.05
CA LEU A 50 3.79 7.06 -3.40
C LEU A 50 3.17 5.72 -3.00
N LEU A 51 1.89 5.74 -2.63
CA LEU A 51 1.10 4.54 -2.41
C LEU A 51 0.02 4.45 -3.48
N SER A 52 -0.08 3.31 -4.17
CA SER A 52 -1.26 2.92 -4.93
C SER A 52 -1.98 1.80 -4.20
N LEU A 53 -3.13 2.12 -3.62
CA LEU A 53 -3.97 1.16 -2.93
C LEU A 53 -5.16 0.79 -3.81
N SER A 54 -5.30 -0.48 -4.17
CA SER A 54 -6.45 -0.97 -4.91
C SER A 54 -7.15 -2.11 -4.18
N ASN A 55 -8.49 -2.14 -4.29
CA ASN A 55 -9.33 -3.13 -3.66
C ASN A 55 -10.09 -3.95 -4.71
N TRP A 56 -10.27 -5.24 -4.42
CA TRP A 56 -10.76 -6.25 -5.35
C TRP A 56 -11.76 -7.17 -4.67
N ARG A 57 -12.78 -7.60 -5.41
CA ARG A 57 -13.77 -8.57 -4.93
C ARG A 57 -13.12 -9.89 -4.51
N ASP A 58 -12.17 -10.37 -5.31
CA ASP A 58 -11.51 -11.66 -5.12
C ASP A 58 -10.11 -11.67 -5.76
N GLU A 59 -9.33 -12.72 -5.47
CA GLU A 59 -7.97 -12.88 -6.02
C GLU A 59 -7.98 -13.09 -7.54
N LYS A 60 -9.03 -13.71 -8.10
CA LYS A 60 -9.13 -13.94 -9.55
C LYS A 60 -9.24 -12.62 -10.32
N ALA A 61 -9.99 -11.66 -9.79
CA ALA A 61 -10.09 -10.32 -10.38
C ALA A 61 -8.73 -9.62 -10.42
N LEU A 62 -8.00 -9.67 -9.32
CA LEU A 62 -6.66 -9.14 -9.21
C LEU A 62 -5.68 -9.84 -10.19
N ILE A 63 -5.75 -11.17 -10.34
CA ILE A 63 -4.90 -11.92 -11.27
C ILE A 63 -5.21 -11.50 -12.71
N ARG A 64 -6.48 -11.34 -13.10
CA ARG A 64 -6.85 -10.83 -14.43
C ARG A 64 -6.22 -9.48 -14.74
N TRP A 65 -6.23 -8.56 -13.79
CA TRP A 65 -5.58 -7.26 -13.94
C TRP A 65 -4.07 -7.40 -14.11
N ARG A 66 -3.42 -8.18 -13.24
CA ARG A 66 -1.98 -8.37 -13.26
C ARG A 66 -1.47 -8.96 -14.57
N THR A 67 -2.22 -9.88 -15.17
CA THR A 67 -1.85 -10.60 -16.40
C THR A 67 -2.32 -9.90 -17.67
N LEU A 68 -3.01 -8.76 -17.57
CA LEU A 68 -3.43 -7.98 -18.73
C LEU A 68 -2.20 -7.43 -19.48
N ALA A 69 -2.10 -7.72 -20.78
CA ALA A 69 -0.91 -7.41 -21.58
C ALA A 69 -0.50 -5.93 -21.54
N VAL A 70 -1.47 -5.00 -21.61
CA VAL A 70 -1.18 -3.57 -21.52
C VAL A 70 -0.63 -3.18 -20.15
N HIS A 71 -1.12 -3.77 -19.06
CA HIS A 71 -0.61 -3.55 -17.72
C HIS A 71 0.79 -4.13 -17.57
N HIS A 72 1.03 -5.34 -18.09
CA HIS A 72 2.33 -5.99 -18.04
C HIS A 72 3.42 -5.14 -18.73
N GLY A 73 3.15 -4.60 -19.92
CA GLY A 73 4.11 -3.73 -20.61
C GLY A 73 4.41 -2.43 -19.86
N ILE A 74 3.45 -1.91 -19.07
CA ILE A 74 3.70 -0.73 -18.22
C ILE A 74 4.44 -1.11 -16.93
N GLN A 75 4.20 -2.29 -16.36
CA GLN A 75 4.98 -2.80 -15.22
C GLN A 75 6.47 -2.92 -15.60
N GLU A 76 6.77 -3.44 -16.80
CA GLU A 76 8.14 -3.55 -17.30
C GLU A 76 8.80 -2.16 -17.41
N LYS A 77 8.14 -1.20 -18.07
CA LYS A 77 8.65 0.19 -18.13
C LYS A 77 8.81 0.81 -16.75
N GLY A 78 7.84 0.61 -15.87
CA GLY A 78 7.92 1.06 -14.48
C GLY A 78 9.20 0.58 -13.82
N ARG A 79 9.45 -0.72 -13.90
CA ARG A 79 10.59 -1.37 -13.27
C ARG A 79 11.95 -0.88 -13.79
N PHE A 80 12.10 -0.69 -15.08
CA PHE A 80 13.39 -0.34 -15.68
C PHE A 80 13.62 1.17 -15.84
N GLU A 81 12.58 1.95 -16.06
CA GLU A 81 12.70 3.35 -16.45
C GLU A 81 12.24 4.33 -15.36
N VAL A 82 11.19 3.98 -14.58
CA VAL A 82 10.47 4.93 -13.72
C VAL A 82 10.78 4.78 -12.25
N PHE A 83 10.93 3.54 -11.76
CA PHE A 83 11.05 3.28 -10.33
C PHE A 83 12.52 3.23 -9.89
N GLU A 84 12.78 3.84 -8.75
CA GLU A 84 14.01 3.66 -7.97
C GLU A 84 13.90 2.43 -7.08
N ASP A 85 12.73 2.28 -6.43
CA ASP A 85 12.39 1.14 -5.59
C ASP A 85 10.88 0.94 -5.51
N TYR A 86 10.44 -0.23 -5.08
CA TYR A 86 9.06 -0.48 -4.69
C TYR A 86 8.94 -1.65 -3.72
N HIS A 87 7.88 -1.62 -2.93
CA HIS A 87 7.40 -2.70 -2.09
C HIS A 87 5.93 -3.00 -2.44
N LEU A 88 5.64 -4.23 -2.80
CA LEU A 88 4.29 -4.66 -3.18
C LEU A 88 3.82 -5.78 -2.26
N ARG A 89 2.68 -5.53 -1.62
CA ARG A 89 1.98 -6.51 -0.81
C ARG A 89 0.59 -6.76 -1.38
N VAL A 90 0.28 -8.02 -1.61
CA VAL A 90 -1.08 -8.48 -1.91
C VAL A 90 -1.62 -9.17 -0.68
N GLY A 91 -2.81 -8.83 -0.27
CA GLY A 91 -3.38 -9.45 0.90
C GLY A 91 -4.90 -9.58 0.86
N GLN A 92 -5.40 -10.49 1.70
CA GLN A 92 -6.80 -10.71 1.92
C GLN A 92 -7.30 -9.82 3.05
N LEU A 93 -8.39 -9.10 2.79
CA LEU A 93 -9.09 -8.34 3.83
C LEU A 93 -9.74 -9.30 4.83
N THR A 94 -9.31 -9.24 6.08
CA THR A 94 -9.84 -10.04 7.20
C THR A 94 -10.73 -9.24 8.14
N LYS A 95 -10.64 -7.90 8.08
CA LYS A 95 -11.50 -6.96 8.80
C LYS A 95 -11.72 -5.70 7.96
N ASP A 96 -12.93 -5.14 8.05
CA ASP A 96 -13.27 -3.86 7.47
C ASP A 96 -14.47 -3.29 8.23
N THR A 97 -14.33 -2.11 8.80
CA THR A 97 -15.41 -1.44 9.55
C THR A 97 -16.49 -0.84 8.64
N ARG A 98 -16.25 -0.83 7.30
CA ARG A 98 -17.18 -0.31 6.29
C ARG A 98 -17.05 -1.10 4.99
N VAL A 99 -17.49 -2.36 5.02
CA VAL A 99 -17.53 -3.20 3.80
C VAL A 99 -18.43 -2.53 2.78
N PRO A 100 -17.97 -2.34 1.52
CA PRO A 100 -18.81 -1.77 0.47
C PRO A 100 -20.07 -2.62 0.23
N GLU A 101 -21.17 -1.96 -0.16
CA GLU A 101 -22.41 -2.63 -0.47
C GLU A 101 -22.25 -3.68 -1.57
N GLY A 102 -22.86 -4.84 -1.41
CA GLY A 102 -22.72 -5.96 -2.35
C GLY A 102 -21.46 -6.81 -2.18
N TYR A 103 -20.54 -6.43 -1.28
CA TYR A 103 -19.32 -7.20 -1.01
C TYR A 103 -19.37 -7.88 0.36
N SER A 104 -18.54 -8.90 0.55
CA SER A 104 -18.38 -9.59 1.83
C SER A 104 -16.94 -10.01 2.06
N LEU A 105 -16.56 -10.04 3.34
CA LEU A 105 -15.27 -10.58 3.77
C LEU A 105 -15.42 -12.09 3.91
N ARG A 106 -15.10 -12.83 2.83
CA ARG A 106 -15.00 -14.29 2.89
C ARG A 106 -13.54 -14.67 2.83
N GLU A 107 -13.13 -15.55 3.68
CA GLU A 107 -11.81 -16.12 3.62
C GLU A 107 -11.70 -17.00 2.38
N GLN A 108 -10.73 -16.68 1.49
CA GLN A 108 -10.55 -17.33 0.19
C GLN A 108 -9.22 -18.08 0.11
N ARG A 109 -8.25 -17.66 0.93
CA ARG A 109 -6.93 -18.30 1.04
C ARG A 109 -6.66 -18.67 2.48
N LEU A 110 -6.37 -19.95 2.69
CA LEU A 110 -6.06 -20.51 4.02
C LEU A 110 -4.59 -20.95 4.12
N ASP A 111 -3.88 -20.97 2.98
CA ASP A 111 -2.48 -21.34 2.92
C ASP A 111 -1.60 -20.32 3.64
N GLU A 112 -0.54 -20.81 4.25
CA GLU A 112 0.53 -19.99 4.77
C GLU A 112 1.38 -19.45 3.62
N THR A 113 1.86 -18.23 3.78
CA THR A 113 2.70 -17.55 2.78
C THR A 113 3.96 -17.06 3.47
N GLU A 114 5.09 -17.23 2.83
CA GLU A 114 6.32 -16.59 3.25
C GLU A 114 6.17 -15.08 3.04
N THR A 115 6.11 -14.33 4.11
CA THR A 115 6.09 -12.87 4.08
C THR A 115 7.46 -12.32 4.45
N GLY A 116 7.67 -11.02 4.20
CA GLY A 116 8.82 -10.30 4.71
C GLY A 116 8.73 -10.11 6.22
N ARG A 117 9.02 -8.91 6.71
CA ARG A 117 8.99 -8.60 8.14
C ARG A 117 7.58 -8.49 8.73
N ALA A 118 6.58 -8.30 7.88
CA ALA A 118 5.20 -8.05 8.29
C ALA A 118 4.24 -9.06 7.64
N ALA A 119 3.44 -9.75 8.46
CA ALA A 119 2.42 -10.68 7.99
C ALA A 119 1.01 -10.07 7.95
N ALA A 120 0.81 -8.92 8.58
CA ALA A 120 -0.46 -8.20 8.56
C ALA A 120 -0.26 -6.69 8.39
N VAL A 121 -1.25 -6.03 7.79
CA VAL A 121 -1.28 -4.59 7.62
C VAL A 121 -2.62 -4.06 8.10
N THR A 122 -2.61 -3.02 8.93
CA THR A 122 -3.80 -2.23 9.26
C THR A 122 -3.79 -0.94 8.44
N LEU A 123 -4.90 -0.67 7.77
CA LEU A 123 -5.15 0.55 7.02
C LEU A 123 -6.22 1.37 7.73
N ILE A 124 -5.92 2.62 8.07
CA ILE A 124 -6.88 3.54 8.69
C ILE A 124 -6.99 4.76 7.81
N ASP A 125 -8.15 4.97 7.22
CA ASP A 125 -8.41 6.15 6.38
C ASP A 125 -9.50 7.04 6.98
N ALA A 126 -9.29 8.35 6.86
CA ALA A 126 -10.26 9.37 7.26
C ALA A 126 -10.03 10.67 6.50
N LYS A 127 -11.08 11.50 6.44
CA LYS A 127 -10.94 12.85 5.90
C LYS A 127 -10.26 13.76 6.90
N ARG A 128 -9.31 14.57 6.42
CA ARG A 128 -8.65 15.61 7.21
C ARG A 128 -9.70 16.56 7.79
N PRO A 129 -9.77 16.74 9.10
CA PRO A 129 -10.67 17.72 9.68
C PRO A 129 -10.14 19.15 9.48
N ALA A 130 -11.02 20.12 9.56
CA ALA A 130 -10.69 21.52 9.27
C ALA A 130 -9.65 22.12 10.25
N ASP A 131 -9.58 21.60 11.45
CA ASP A 131 -8.66 22.03 12.51
C ASP A 131 -7.29 21.32 12.45
N LEU A 132 -7.08 20.36 11.56
CA LEU A 132 -5.77 19.74 11.30
C LEU A 132 -5.07 20.44 10.14
N PRO A 133 -4.04 21.30 10.39
CA PRO A 133 -3.39 22.07 9.33
C PRO A 133 -2.75 21.20 8.24
N GLN A 134 -2.61 21.74 7.03
CA GLN A 134 -1.99 21.06 5.91
C GLN A 134 -0.49 20.75 6.13
N ASN A 135 0.20 21.67 6.83
CA ASN A 135 1.64 21.60 7.08
C ASN A 135 2.00 20.98 8.44
N VAL A 136 1.11 20.18 9.00
CA VAL A 136 1.40 19.42 10.22
C VAL A 136 2.35 18.26 9.93
N SER A 137 3.18 17.88 10.93
CA SER A 137 4.13 16.79 10.76
C SER A 137 3.43 15.45 10.50
N PRO A 138 4.08 14.52 9.75
CA PRO A 138 3.54 13.20 9.47
C PRO A 138 3.13 12.42 10.73
N GLU A 139 3.92 12.53 11.81
CA GLU A 139 3.65 11.87 13.09
C GLU A 139 2.33 12.35 13.69
N LYS A 140 2.05 13.65 13.63
CA LYS A 140 0.78 14.20 14.12
C LYS A 140 -0.42 13.70 13.32
N VAL A 141 -0.26 13.57 11.99
CA VAL A 141 -1.30 12.97 11.13
C VAL A 141 -1.51 11.50 11.52
N ALA A 142 -0.43 10.75 11.69
CA ALA A 142 -0.49 9.34 12.05
C ALA A 142 -1.12 9.12 13.43
N HIS A 143 -0.73 9.90 14.43
CA HIS A 143 -1.34 9.85 15.77
C HIS A 143 -2.82 10.24 15.73
N TRP A 144 -3.19 11.26 14.94
CA TRP A 144 -4.60 11.61 14.77
C TRP A 144 -5.40 10.47 14.10
N LEU A 145 -4.80 9.73 13.16
CA LEU A 145 -5.40 8.53 12.56
C LEU A 145 -5.41 7.33 13.52
N GLY A 146 -4.76 7.43 14.68
CA GLY A 146 -4.79 6.42 15.74
C GLY A 146 -3.49 5.65 15.92
N LEU A 147 -2.36 6.06 15.33
CA LEU A 147 -1.07 5.39 15.53
C LEU A 147 -0.69 5.34 17.00
N ASP A 148 -0.31 4.16 17.46
CA ASP A 148 0.42 3.92 18.69
C ASP A 148 1.81 3.34 18.33
N GLU A 149 2.84 4.17 18.42
CA GLU A 149 4.21 3.77 18.11
C GLU A 149 4.80 2.78 19.13
N GLN A 150 4.16 2.63 20.28
CA GLN A 150 4.58 1.69 21.33
C GLN A 150 3.84 0.35 21.25
N ALA A 151 2.95 0.18 20.27
CA ALA A 151 2.18 -1.03 20.12
C ALA A 151 3.10 -2.23 19.85
N GLU A 152 2.90 -3.31 20.62
CA GLU A 152 3.71 -4.52 20.48
C GLU A 152 3.53 -5.15 19.10
N GLY A 153 4.65 -5.48 18.44
CA GLY A 153 4.65 -6.10 17.11
C GLY A 153 4.51 -5.11 15.97
N LEU A 154 4.53 -3.80 16.22
CA LEU A 154 4.69 -2.79 15.18
C LEU A 154 6.03 -3.01 14.47
N VAL A 155 5.99 -3.08 13.13
CA VAL A 155 7.17 -3.24 12.27
C VAL A 155 7.56 -1.92 11.63
N GLU A 156 6.57 -1.27 11.02
CA GLU A 156 6.75 0.02 10.33
C GLU A 156 5.38 0.70 10.14
N TRP A 157 5.41 1.99 9.86
CA TRP A 157 4.23 2.74 9.47
C TRP A 157 4.57 3.89 8.52
N ASP A 158 3.59 4.31 7.74
CA ASP A 158 3.63 5.57 7.00
C ASP A 158 2.23 6.19 6.90
N ALA A 159 2.19 7.51 6.78
CA ALA A 159 0.98 8.29 6.59
C ALA A 159 1.01 8.98 5.23
N TYR A 160 -0.14 9.00 4.56
CA TYR A 160 -0.24 9.49 3.19
C TYR A 160 -1.42 10.43 3.01
N ASP A 161 -1.33 11.33 2.03
CA ASP A 161 -2.43 12.18 1.56
C ASP A 161 -2.77 11.86 0.10
N ALA A 162 -4.05 11.79 -0.24
CA ALA A 162 -4.49 11.42 -1.57
C ALA A 162 -4.14 12.50 -2.61
N ILE A 163 -3.59 12.07 -3.75
CA ILE A 163 -3.10 12.99 -4.79
C ILE A 163 -4.24 13.70 -5.50
N LEU A 164 -5.35 12.99 -5.80
CA LEU A 164 -6.48 13.55 -6.55
C LEU A 164 -7.58 14.14 -5.64
N THR A 165 -7.59 13.74 -4.39
CA THR A 165 -8.54 14.21 -3.37
C THR A 165 -7.77 14.58 -2.10
N PRO A 166 -6.97 15.68 -2.12
CA PRO A 166 -6.19 16.10 -0.97
C PRO A 166 -7.05 16.24 0.28
N GLY A 167 -6.56 15.72 1.39
CA GLY A 167 -7.32 15.61 2.64
C GLY A 167 -7.99 14.27 2.86
N ASP A 168 -8.02 13.36 1.89
CA ASP A 168 -8.31 11.95 2.13
C ASP A 168 -7.02 11.28 2.63
N LEU A 169 -6.86 11.20 3.94
CA LEU A 169 -5.66 10.70 4.60
C LEU A 169 -5.74 9.18 4.82
N ILE A 170 -4.59 8.51 4.77
CA ILE A 170 -4.49 7.11 5.14
C ILE A 170 -3.21 6.84 5.93
N LEU A 171 -3.33 6.04 6.98
CA LEU A 171 -2.25 5.46 7.77
C LEU A 171 -2.13 3.98 7.39
N VAL A 172 -0.93 3.57 7.05
CA VAL A 172 -0.55 2.17 6.76
C VAL A 172 0.34 1.70 7.90
N ILE A 173 -0.08 0.67 8.63
CA ILE A 173 0.68 0.10 9.75
C ILE A 173 0.96 -1.36 9.46
N SER A 174 2.24 -1.72 9.46
CA SER A 174 2.72 -3.08 9.23
C SER A 174 2.98 -3.77 10.55
N TRP A 175 2.47 -4.99 10.70
CA TRP A 175 2.54 -5.78 11.93
C TRP A 175 3.30 -7.09 11.71
N ARG A 176 4.09 -7.48 12.71
CA ARG A 176 4.81 -8.77 12.70
C ARG A 176 3.87 -9.94 12.41
N ASP A 177 2.67 -9.92 12.99
CA ASP A 177 1.67 -10.97 12.85
C ASP A 177 0.23 -10.44 13.03
N ALA A 178 -0.75 -11.27 12.73
CA ALA A 178 -2.17 -10.91 12.86
C ALA A 178 -2.57 -10.63 14.31
N LYS A 179 -1.96 -11.31 15.29
CA LYS A 179 -2.26 -11.13 16.72
C LYS A 179 -1.87 -9.73 17.20
N ALA A 180 -0.72 -9.23 16.76
CA ALA A 180 -0.29 -7.87 17.05
C ALA A 180 -1.28 -6.84 16.48
N ALA A 181 -1.69 -7.02 15.21
CA ALA A 181 -2.71 -6.19 14.59
C ALA A 181 -4.03 -6.21 15.36
N GLU A 182 -4.49 -7.40 15.78
CA GLU A 182 -5.73 -7.57 16.55
C GLU A 182 -5.69 -6.88 17.92
N ALA A 183 -4.57 -7.01 18.62
CA ALA A 183 -4.38 -6.37 19.91
C ALA A 183 -4.42 -4.85 19.80
N TYR A 184 -3.70 -4.29 18.82
CA TYR A 184 -3.75 -2.86 18.52
C TYR A 184 -5.18 -2.40 18.16
N GLU A 185 -5.85 -3.08 17.23
CA GLU A 185 -7.18 -2.71 16.75
C GLU A 185 -8.28 -2.78 17.84
N ALA A 186 -8.09 -3.59 18.86
CA ALA A 186 -9.00 -3.67 20.00
C ALA A 186 -8.94 -2.42 20.90
N ALA A 187 -7.80 -1.72 20.90
CA ALA A 187 -7.56 -0.52 21.68
C ALA A 187 -7.62 0.77 20.85
N ALA A 188 -7.52 0.66 19.53
CA ALA A 188 -7.41 1.80 18.62
C ALA A 188 -8.64 2.72 18.70
N ARG A 189 -8.39 4.03 18.75
CA ARG A 189 -9.41 5.07 18.68
C ARG A 189 -9.35 5.72 17.32
N LEU A 190 -10.35 5.45 16.50
CA LEU A 190 -10.44 6.05 15.17
C LEU A 190 -10.99 7.47 15.24
N PRO A 191 -10.55 8.38 14.34
CA PRO A 191 -11.18 9.67 14.18
C PRO A 191 -12.64 9.51 13.68
N GLU A 192 -13.42 10.56 13.81
CA GLU A 192 -14.79 10.59 13.29
C GLU A 192 -14.81 10.27 11.79
N GLY A 193 -15.71 9.36 11.38
CA GLY A 193 -15.79 8.89 10.00
C GLY A 193 -14.61 8.02 9.55
N GLY A 194 -13.71 7.65 10.46
CA GLY A 194 -12.57 6.77 10.16
C GLY A 194 -13.03 5.37 9.77
N ARG A 195 -12.30 4.76 8.83
CA ARG A 195 -12.47 3.36 8.40
C ARG A 195 -11.20 2.59 8.72
N LEU A 196 -11.35 1.44 9.34
CA LEU A 196 -10.25 0.52 9.63
C LEU A 196 -10.42 -0.74 8.80
N ARG A 197 -9.32 -1.16 8.16
CA ARG A 197 -9.22 -2.42 7.42
C ARG A 197 -8.00 -3.18 7.90
N ARG A 198 -8.10 -4.50 8.04
CA ARG A 198 -6.96 -5.39 8.27
C ARG A 198 -6.76 -6.29 7.05
N VAL A 199 -5.52 -6.34 6.60
CA VAL A 199 -5.07 -7.13 5.46
C VAL A 199 -4.11 -8.21 5.97
N ARG A 200 -4.43 -9.49 5.74
CA ARG A 200 -3.48 -10.59 5.88
C ARG A 200 -2.66 -10.67 4.61
N VAL A 201 -1.36 -10.49 4.72
CA VAL A 201 -0.45 -10.53 3.57
C VAL A 201 -0.36 -11.95 3.03
N VAL A 202 -0.55 -12.11 1.71
CA VAL A 202 -0.47 -13.39 1.00
C VAL A 202 0.60 -13.39 -0.09
N ARG A 203 1.13 -12.22 -0.46
CA ARG A 203 2.32 -12.07 -1.30
C ARG A 203 3.05 -10.81 -0.87
N ASP A 204 4.36 -10.91 -0.78
CA ASP A 204 5.22 -9.83 -0.31
C ASP A 204 6.53 -9.86 -1.10
N TYR A 205 6.77 -8.84 -1.91
CA TYR A 205 8.00 -8.72 -2.69
C TYR A 205 8.31 -7.27 -3.04
N GLY A 206 9.58 -7.00 -3.25
CA GLY A 206 10.08 -5.69 -3.66
C GLY A 206 10.78 -5.71 -5.01
N MET A 207 11.36 -4.58 -5.37
CA MET A 207 12.10 -4.45 -6.61
C MET A 207 13.36 -5.33 -6.60
N PHE A 208 13.99 -5.50 -5.44
CA PHE A 208 15.24 -6.23 -5.26
C PHE A 208 15.06 -7.56 -4.50
N ASP A 209 13.92 -7.79 -3.87
CA ASP A 209 13.52 -9.05 -3.25
C ASP A 209 12.25 -9.55 -3.92
N ARG A 210 12.38 -10.58 -4.75
CA ARG A 210 11.30 -11.06 -5.61
C ARG A 210 10.91 -12.50 -5.34
N ARG A 211 11.20 -13.03 -4.15
CA ARG A 211 10.91 -14.43 -3.78
C ARG A 211 9.46 -14.82 -4.03
N GLU A 212 8.53 -13.92 -3.71
CA GLU A 212 7.08 -14.12 -3.88
C GLU A 212 6.53 -13.52 -5.18
N ALA A 213 7.40 -13.05 -6.08
CA ALA A 213 6.95 -12.41 -7.32
C ALA A 213 6.36 -13.45 -8.27
N PRO A 214 5.12 -13.23 -8.74
CA PRO A 214 4.45 -14.19 -9.63
C PRO A 214 4.88 -14.07 -11.09
N GLN A 215 5.57 -13.00 -11.48
CA GLN A 215 6.18 -12.82 -12.80
C GLN A 215 7.69 -12.79 -12.66
N TYR A 216 8.34 -13.32 -13.72
CA TYR A 216 9.77 -13.19 -13.87
C TYR A 216 10.12 -11.90 -14.62
N TYR A 217 11.07 -11.16 -14.09
CA TYR A 217 11.76 -10.05 -14.74
C TYR A 217 13.25 -10.22 -14.49
N GLU A 218 14.08 -9.61 -15.36
CA GLU A 218 15.51 -9.52 -15.11
C GLU A 218 15.80 -8.72 -13.83
N ASP A 219 16.88 -9.09 -13.13
CA ASP A 219 17.30 -8.39 -11.93
C ASP A 219 17.76 -6.98 -12.24
N VAL A 220 17.33 -6.03 -11.41
CA VAL A 220 17.79 -4.64 -11.44
C VAL A 220 18.79 -4.45 -10.32
N LYS A 221 19.89 -3.76 -10.61
CA LYS A 221 20.88 -3.41 -9.59
C LYS A 221 20.48 -2.08 -8.93
N PRO A 222 20.60 -1.97 -7.59
CA PRO A 222 20.42 -0.69 -6.90
C PRO A 222 21.35 0.38 -7.47
N SER A 223 20.89 1.62 -7.52
CA SER A 223 21.75 2.75 -7.90
C SER A 223 22.85 2.95 -6.85
N PRO A 224 24.08 3.28 -7.24
CA PRO A 224 25.22 3.41 -6.32
C PRO A 224 25.07 4.47 -5.21
N THR A 225 24.08 5.35 -5.31
CA THR A 225 23.88 6.49 -4.40
C THR A 225 23.00 6.18 -3.18
N ALA A 226 22.43 4.99 -3.06
CA ALA A 226 21.53 4.64 -1.95
C ALA A 226 22.21 4.04 -0.70
N GLY A 227 23.52 3.99 -0.64
CA GLY A 227 24.21 3.29 0.46
C GLY A 227 25.61 3.76 0.76
N SER A 228 25.80 4.99 1.23
CA SER A 228 27.02 5.33 2.01
C SER A 228 26.91 6.70 2.71
N GLN A 229 26.12 6.77 3.76
CA GLN A 229 26.33 7.70 4.87
C GLN A 229 25.98 6.97 6.17
N GLY A 230 26.97 6.37 6.78
CA GLY A 230 26.86 5.76 8.08
C GLY A 230 28.13 5.00 8.45
N ASP A 231 28.89 5.62 9.33
CA ASP A 231 30.04 5.18 10.12
C ASP A 231 31.43 5.45 9.57
N ALA A 232 31.89 6.64 9.91
CA ALA A 232 33.29 6.87 10.31
C ALA A 232 33.28 8.00 11.35
N GLY A 233 33.62 7.64 12.61
CA GLY A 233 33.80 8.57 13.71
C GLY A 233 33.59 7.92 15.05
#